data_baa53581bbb9cf3cb9dcaa37415981cd
#
_entry.id   baa53581bbb9cf3cb9dcaa37415981cd
#
_cell.length_a   1.000
_cell.length_b   1.000
_cell.length_c   1.000
_cell.angle_alpha   90.00
_cell.angle_beta   90.00
_cell.angle_gamma   90.00
#
_symmetry.space_group_name_H-M   'P 1'
#
loop_
_entity.id
_entity.type
_entity.pdbx_description
1 polymer ?
#
loop_
_entity_poly.entity_id
_entity_poly.type
_entity_poly.pdbx_seq_one_letter_code
_entity_poly.pdbx_strand_id
1 'polypeptide(L)'
;VLKLDVAFLYDLLGASQEQSIKPKRFAQTYIDEVIIGHTNEPEYRKLQNNELMEAFRDRTVKIDIPYNTTLQDEVRIYRKDYSTKAIQQHVAPHTLEVCAMWSVLTRLEEPKNAQISLAQKMKLYDGKTMPGFTEENVKELRDEAQREGLEGISPRYIQDKISNALVSDYNYVNPFMVLNEIDEGLKHHSLISSEEVRQRYRELLTVVKSEYEDIVKNEVQRAISADEEA
;
A
#
# COMPACT_ATOMS: atom_id res chain seq x y z
N VAL A 1 12.23 7.67 -15.73
CA VAL A 1 12.17 8.38 -17.02
C VAL A 1 12.13 9.88 -16.81
N LEU A 2 11.22 10.44 -16.00
CA LEU A 2 11.04 11.89 -15.81
C LEU A 2 12.18 12.61 -15.05
N LYS A 3 13.16 11.90 -14.54
CA LYS A 3 14.44 12.45 -14.01
C LYS A 3 15.52 12.58 -15.06
N LEU A 4 15.25 12.14 -16.29
CA LEU A 4 16.18 12.29 -17.41
C LEU A 4 16.15 13.72 -17.95
N ASP A 5 17.24 14.10 -18.60
CA ASP A 5 17.33 15.38 -19.27
C ASP A 5 16.22 15.53 -20.32
N VAL A 6 15.68 16.74 -20.45
CA VAL A 6 14.64 17.08 -21.43
C VAL A 6 15.04 16.66 -22.84
N ALA A 7 16.31 16.80 -23.19
CA ALA A 7 16.84 16.39 -24.49
C ALA A 7 16.62 14.89 -24.79
N PHE A 8 16.76 14.02 -23.76
CA PHE A 8 16.52 12.59 -23.91
C PHE A 8 15.03 12.26 -24.08
N LEU A 9 14.16 13.06 -23.48
CA LEU A 9 12.70 12.87 -23.63
C LEU A 9 12.24 13.21 -25.06
N TYR A 10 12.89 14.15 -25.75
CA TYR A 10 12.61 14.44 -27.16
C TYR A 10 12.95 13.24 -28.05
N ASP A 11 14.04 12.52 -27.80
CA ASP A 11 14.38 11.33 -28.57
C ASP A 11 13.31 10.22 -28.38
N LEU A 12 12.72 10.10 -27.16
CA LEU A 12 11.59 9.20 -26.93
C LEU A 12 10.32 9.62 -27.66
N LEU A 13 10.06 10.91 -27.85
CA LEU A 13 8.94 11.38 -28.66
C LEU A 13 9.11 10.94 -30.13
N GLY A 14 10.32 11.12 -30.68
CA GLY A 14 10.64 10.65 -32.05
C GLY A 14 10.43 9.14 -32.17
N ALA A 15 10.94 8.36 -31.25
CA ALA A 15 10.75 6.91 -31.21
C ALA A 15 9.28 6.51 -31.16
N SER A 16 8.50 7.16 -30.28
CA SER A 16 7.05 6.88 -30.13
C SER A 16 6.21 7.30 -31.33
N GLN A 17 6.56 8.41 -32.00
CA GLN A 17 5.77 8.99 -33.06
C GLN A 17 6.14 8.44 -34.44
N GLU A 18 7.45 8.37 -34.71
CA GLU A 18 8.00 7.95 -36.02
C GLU A 18 8.32 6.46 -36.06
N GLN A 19 8.25 5.78 -34.91
CA GLN A 19 8.64 4.37 -34.75
C GLN A 19 10.06 4.13 -35.32
N SER A 20 10.94 5.07 -35.08
CA SER A 20 12.33 5.03 -35.54
C SER A 20 13.27 5.70 -34.57
N ILE A 21 14.48 5.17 -34.49
CA ILE A 21 15.59 5.77 -33.77
C ILE A 21 16.77 5.99 -34.70
N LYS A 22 17.47 7.12 -34.50
CA LYS A 22 18.69 7.44 -35.24
C LYS A 22 19.86 7.62 -34.30
N PRO A 23 20.56 6.55 -33.91
CA PRO A 23 21.77 6.66 -33.10
C PRO A 23 22.83 7.49 -33.83
N LYS A 24 23.63 8.28 -33.09
CA LYS A 24 24.59 9.24 -33.65
C LYS A 24 25.57 8.72 -34.73
N ARG A 25 25.84 7.40 -34.73
CA ARG A 25 26.84 6.76 -35.63
C ARG A 25 26.23 5.66 -36.51
N PHE A 26 24.92 5.48 -36.50
CA PHE A 26 24.29 4.40 -37.23
C PHE A 26 23.15 4.94 -38.13
N ALA A 27 22.73 4.14 -39.08
CA ALA A 27 21.57 4.45 -39.90
C ALA A 27 20.30 4.50 -39.05
N GLN A 28 19.31 5.22 -39.52
CA GLN A 28 17.97 5.20 -38.94
C GLN A 28 17.42 3.76 -38.94
N THR A 29 16.95 3.32 -37.80
CA THR A 29 16.39 1.97 -37.61
C THR A 29 14.93 2.12 -37.23
N TYR A 30 14.06 1.39 -37.92
CA TYR A 30 12.64 1.31 -37.58
C TYR A 30 12.44 0.35 -36.41
N ILE A 31 11.61 0.77 -35.48
CA ILE A 31 11.26 0.01 -34.28
C ILE A 31 9.74 0.02 -34.11
N ASP A 32 9.18 -1.12 -33.76
CA ASP A 32 7.78 -1.24 -33.37
C ASP A 32 7.74 -1.43 -31.85
N GLU A 33 7.36 -0.37 -31.12
CA GLU A 33 7.44 -0.37 -29.66
C GLU A 33 6.25 0.31 -29.00
N VAL A 34 5.98 -0.13 -27.77
CA VAL A 34 5.10 0.55 -26.83
C VAL A 34 5.94 0.97 -25.62
N ILE A 35 5.94 2.28 -25.35
CA ILE A 35 6.73 2.84 -24.25
C ILE A 35 5.89 2.89 -22.98
N ILE A 36 6.27 2.10 -21.96
CA ILE A 36 5.66 2.14 -20.63
C ILE A 36 6.67 2.73 -19.66
N GLY A 37 6.34 3.89 -19.10
CA GLY A 37 7.14 4.56 -18.07
C GLY A 37 6.49 4.47 -16.70
N HIS A 38 7.29 4.46 -15.64
CA HIS A 38 6.80 4.62 -14.27
C HIS A 38 7.47 5.83 -13.62
N THR A 39 6.70 6.50 -12.77
CA THR A 39 7.14 7.70 -12.06
C THR A 39 6.34 7.86 -10.77
N ASN A 40 6.73 8.82 -9.93
CA ASN A 40 5.95 9.23 -8.77
C ASN A 40 5.16 10.52 -9.08
N GLU A 41 4.16 10.81 -8.28
CA GLU A 41 3.29 11.97 -8.48
C GLU A 41 4.05 13.32 -8.52
N PRO A 42 5.03 13.62 -7.64
CA PRO A 42 5.80 14.86 -7.70
C PRO A 42 6.53 15.06 -9.03
N GLU A 43 7.11 14.00 -9.58
CA GLU A 43 7.81 14.06 -10.87
C GLU A 43 6.81 14.21 -12.04
N TYR A 44 5.66 13.56 -11.96
CA TYR A 44 4.60 13.72 -12.95
C TYR A 44 4.04 15.15 -12.96
N ARG A 45 3.84 15.77 -11.78
CA ARG A 45 3.42 17.19 -11.68
C ARG A 45 4.46 18.15 -12.30
N LYS A 46 5.74 17.87 -12.16
CA LYS A 46 6.79 18.65 -12.85
C LYS A 46 6.66 18.56 -14.37
N LEU A 47 6.34 17.38 -14.90
CA LEU A 47 6.05 17.22 -16.32
C LEU A 47 4.83 18.06 -16.74
N GLN A 48 3.76 18.04 -15.96
CA GLN A 48 2.54 18.78 -16.25
C GLN A 48 2.74 20.30 -16.27
N ASN A 49 3.59 20.81 -15.38
CA ASN A 49 3.83 22.25 -15.22
C ASN A 49 4.94 22.79 -16.14
N ASN A 50 5.60 21.95 -16.91
CA ASN A 50 6.68 22.37 -17.82
C ASN A 50 6.11 22.63 -19.21
N GLU A 51 6.14 23.87 -19.66
CA GLU A 51 5.64 24.30 -20.98
C GLU A 51 6.39 23.60 -22.13
N LEU A 52 7.69 23.34 -21.97
CA LEU A 52 8.49 22.63 -22.96
C LEU A 52 8.09 21.17 -23.16
N MET A 53 7.24 20.64 -22.28
CA MET A 53 6.80 19.25 -22.29
C MET A 53 5.37 19.06 -22.81
N GLU A 54 4.77 20.07 -23.45
CA GLU A 54 3.41 19.99 -23.99
C GLU A 54 3.25 18.81 -24.95
N ALA A 55 4.15 18.69 -25.89
CA ALA A 55 4.12 17.59 -26.88
C ALA A 55 4.22 16.20 -26.24
N PHE A 56 4.88 16.10 -25.07
CA PHE A 56 4.97 14.85 -24.31
C PHE A 56 3.69 14.58 -23.52
N ARG A 57 3.08 15.60 -22.92
CA ARG A 57 1.81 15.47 -22.19
C ARG A 57 0.68 14.95 -23.09
N ASP A 58 0.57 15.51 -24.30
CA ASP A 58 -0.49 15.17 -25.25
C ASP A 58 -0.44 13.70 -25.71
N ARG A 59 0.73 13.07 -25.58
CA ARG A 59 0.96 11.67 -25.99
C ARG A 59 1.09 10.71 -24.82
N THR A 60 0.93 11.21 -23.60
CA THR A 60 1.09 10.40 -22.37
C THR A 60 -0.27 10.10 -21.75
N VAL A 61 -0.57 8.83 -21.61
CA VAL A 61 -1.73 8.36 -20.84
C VAL A 61 -1.29 8.05 -19.42
N LYS A 62 -1.81 8.80 -18.46
CA LYS A 62 -1.57 8.53 -17.02
C LYS A 62 -2.45 7.38 -16.56
N ILE A 63 -1.82 6.40 -15.93
CA ILE A 63 -2.50 5.32 -15.23
C ILE A 63 -2.04 5.34 -13.78
N ASP A 64 -2.96 5.61 -12.88
CA ASP A 64 -2.68 5.59 -11.44
C ASP A 64 -2.66 4.14 -10.93
N ILE A 65 -1.59 3.78 -10.22
CA ILE A 65 -1.43 2.46 -9.61
C ILE A 65 -1.62 2.61 -8.11
N PRO A 66 -2.75 2.15 -7.55
CA PRO A 66 -3.02 2.27 -6.13
C PRO A 66 -2.18 1.29 -5.31
N TYR A 67 -2.04 1.57 -4.02
CA TYR A 67 -1.59 0.60 -3.03
C TYR A 67 -2.62 -0.51 -2.86
N ASN A 68 -2.19 -1.66 -2.35
CA ASN A 68 -3.09 -2.76 -2.03
C ASN A 68 -4.16 -2.33 -1.02
N THR A 69 -5.39 -2.74 -1.28
CA THR A 69 -6.55 -2.55 -0.39
C THR A 69 -7.05 -3.87 0.21
N THR A 70 -6.37 -4.98 -0.09
CA THR A 70 -6.63 -6.31 0.49
C THR A 70 -5.56 -6.66 1.52
N LEU A 71 -5.99 -7.20 2.64
CA LEU A 71 -5.12 -7.55 3.76
C LEU A 71 -4.11 -8.63 3.39
N GLN A 72 -4.57 -9.69 2.72
CA GLN A 72 -3.71 -10.81 2.37
C GLN A 72 -2.58 -10.43 1.43
N ASP A 73 -2.82 -9.56 0.46
CA ASP A 73 -1.78 -9.13 -0.48
C ASP A 73 -0.75 -8.24 0.22
N GLU A 74 -1.17 -7.40 1.15
CA GLU A 74 -0.25 -6.59 1.96
C GLU A 74 0.61 -7.47 2.88
N VAL A 75 0.02 -8.48 3.53
CA VAL A 75 0.76 -9.47 4.34
C VAL A 75 1.80 -10.22 3.50
N ARG A 76 1.48 -10.55 2.23
CA ARG A 76 2.44 -11.22 1.33
C ARG A 76 3.68 -10.37 1.07
N ILE A 77 3.53 -9.03 0.98
CA ILE A 77 4.68 -8.13 0.84
C ILE A 77 5.60 -8.26 2.05
N TYR A 78 5.05 -8.22 3.26
CA TYR A 78 5.86 -8.30 4.49
C TYR A 78 6.47 -9.68 4.71
N ARG A 79 5.74 -10.75 4.43
CA ARG A 79 6.26 -12.12 4.54
C ARG A 79 7.48 -12.40 3.67
N LYS A 80 7.64 -11.67 2.58
CA LYS A 80 8.80 -11.82 1.71
C LYS A 80 10.09 -11.49 2.45
N ASP A 81 10.09 -10.44 3.27
CA ASP A 81 11.28 -9.93 3.94
C ASP A 81 11.37 -10.37 5.41
N TYR A 82 10.22 -10.66 6.06
CA TYR A 82 10.13 -10.98 7.50
C TYR A 82 9.63 -12.40 7.76
N SER A 83 9.99 -13.35 6.91
CA SER A 83 9.71 -14.77 7.18
C SER A 83 10.72 -15.33 8.17
N THR A 84 10.37 -16.42 8.86
CA THR A 84 11.26 -17.16 9.76
C THR A 84 12.54 -17.67 9.10
N LYS A 85 12.59 -17.70 7.76
CA LYS A 85 13.79 -18.03 6.99
C LYS A 85 14.69 -16.84 6.73
N ALA A 86 14.12 -15.62 6.75
CA ALA A 86 14.84 -14.39 6.43
C ALA A 86 15.45 -13.72 7.66
N ILE A 87 14.85 -13.93 8.83
CA ILE A 87 15.26 -13.28 10.09
C ILE A 87 15.48 -14.31 11.20
N GLN A 88 16.41 -14.00 12.12
CA GLN A 88 16.76 -14.87 13.24
C GLN A 88 15.85 -14.71 14.46
N GLN A 89 15.28 -13.50 14.65
CA GLN A 89 14.37 -13.22 15.75
C GLN A 89 13.02 -13.89 15.55
N HIS A 90 12.38 -14.21 16.64
CA HIS A 90 11.01 -14.72 16.65
C HIS A 90 10.02 -13.59 16.34
N VAL A 91 9.23 -13.75 15.30
CA VAL A 91 8.09 -12.89 15.01
C VAL A 91 6.84 -13.57 15.53
N ALA A 92 6.21 -12.96 16.52
CA ALA A 92 5.00 -13.51 17.14
C ALA A 92 3.86 -13.65 16.11
N PRO A 93 2.96 -14.63 16.28
CA PRO A 93 1.78 -14.78 15.43
C PRO A 93 1.04 -13.46 15.24
N HIS A 94 0.43 -13.29 14.08
CA HIS A 94 -0.35 -12.10 13.69
C HIS A 94 0.41 -10.77 13.63
N THR A 95 1.71 -10.70 13.95
CA THR A 95 2.46 -9.43 13.91
C THR A 95 2.38 -8.76 12.53
N LEU A 96 2.68 -9.50 11.47
CA LEU A 96 2.62 -8.97 10.10
C LEU A 96 1.19 -8.67 9.65
N GLU A 97 0.22 -9.46 10.11
CA GLU A 97 -1.19 -9.28 9.82
C GLU A 97 -1.73 -7.98 10.45
N VAL A 98 -1.42 -7.73 11.72
CA VAL A 98 -1.79 -6.51 12.44
C VAL A 98 -1.19 -5.26 11.79
N CYS A 99 0.07 -5.32 11.38
CA CYS A 99 0.73 -4.25 10.64
C CYS A 99 0.03 -3.97 9.29
N ALA A 100 -0.32 -5.04 8.58
CA ALA A 100 -1.02 -4.93 7.30
C ALA A 100 -2.45 -4.39 7.48
N MET A 101 -3.17 -4.80 8.53
CA MET A 101 -4.49 -4.24 8.87
C MET A 101 -4.43 -2.72 8.98
N TRP A 102 -3.50 -2.20 9.78
CA TRP A 102 -3.37 -0.76 9.94
C TRP A 102 -3.02 -0.06 8.62
N SER A 103 -2.07 -0.60 7.89
CA SER A 103 -1.65 -0.04 6.59
C SER A 103 -2.82 0.03 5.60
N VAL A 104 -3.58 -1.07 5.46
CA VAL A 104 -4.75 -1.13 4.58
C VAL A 104 -5.84 -0.15 5.03
N LEU A 105 -6.16 -0.09 6.33
CA LEU A 105 -7.16 0.83 6.85
C LEU A 105 -6.83 2.31 6.56
N THR A 106 -5.55 2.69 6.51
CA THR A 106 -5.16 4.06 6.14
C THR A 106 -5.47 4.41 4.69
N ARG A 107 -5.67 3.41 3.83
CA ARG A 107 -5.88 3.52 2.38
C ARG A 107 -7.35 3.43 1.98
N LEU A 108 -8.20 2.94 2.87
CA LEU A 108 -9.64 2.80 2.62
C LEU A 108 -10.37 4.11 2.88
N GLU A 109 -11.40 4.35 2.06
CA GLU A 109 -12.39 5.40 2.28
C GLU A 109 -13.56 4.88 3.13
N GLU A 110 -14.13 5.77 3.94
CA GLU A 110 -15.35 5.45 4.69
C GLU A 110 -16.49 5.09 3.71
N PRO A 111 -17.24 4.02 3.98
CA PRO A 111 -18.39 3.67 3.15
C PRO A 111 -19.42 4.79 3.14
N LYS A 112 -19.93 5.15 1.98
CA LYS A 112 -20.91 6.25 1.85
C LYS A 112 -22.34 5.76 2.04
N ASN A 113 -22.63 4.58 1.51
CA ASN A 113 -24.00 4.05 1.43
C ASN A 113 -24.25 2.85 2.36
N ALA A 114 -23.20 2.23 2.88
CA ALA A 114 -23.31 1.08 3.76
C ALA A 114 -23.00 1.47 5.21
N GLN A 115 -23.81 0.97 6.14
CA GLN A 115 -23.58 1.17 7.58
C GLN A 115 -22.61 0.11 8.12
N ILE A 116 -21.38 0.15 7.67
CA ILE A 116 -20.30 -0.74 8.11
C ILE A 116 -19.07 0.06 8.49
N SER A 117 -18.27 -0.46 9.42
CA SER A 117 -16.99 0.12 9.79
C SER A 117 -15.92 -0.15 8.72
N LEU A 118 -14.82 0.64 8.75
CA LEU A 118 -13.65 0.39 7.89
C LEU A 118 -13.06 -1.01 8.11
N ALA A 119 -13.04 -1.52 9.35
CA ALA A 119 -12.57 -2.86 9.65
C ALA A 119 -13.47 -3.93 8.99
N GLN A 120 -14.78 -3.73 8.99
CA GLN A 120 -15.72 -4.61 8.30
C GLN A 120 -15.53 -4.53 6.77
N LYS A 121 -15.37 -3.34 6.22
CA LYS A 121 -15.06 -3.13 4.79
C LYS A 121 -13.78 -3.85 4.39
N MET A 122 -12.71 -3.72 5.17
CA MET A 122 -11.45 -4.44 4.95
C MET A 122 -11.67 -5.96 4.93
N LYS A 123 -12.43 -6.50 5.87
CA LYS A 123 -12.76 -7.93 5.92
C LYS A 123 -13.51 -8.40 4.68
N LEU A 124 -14.48 -7.61 4.19
CA LEU A 124 -15.19 -7.89 2.94
C LEU A 124 -14.26 -7.89 1.73
N TYR A 125 -13.35 -6.91 1.65
CA TYR A 125 -12.36 -6.83 0.57
C TYR A 125 -11.36 -7.99 0.58
N ASP A 126 -11.13 -8.58 1.74
CA ASP A 126 -10.30 -9.77 1.94
C ASP A 126 -11.06 -11.10 1.72
N GLY A 127 -12.31 -11.02 1.24
CA GLY A 127 -13.14 -12.17 0.89
C GLY A 127 -13.85 -12.82 2.07
N LYS A 128 -13.89 -12.19 3.25
CA LYS A 128 -14.67 -12.70 4.38
C LYS A 128 -16.14 -12.40 4.16
N THR A 129 -16.99 -13.40 4.39
CA THR A 129 -18.44 -13.26 4.28
C THR A 129 -19.01 -12.56 5.50
N MET A 130 -19.97 -11.67 5.28
CA MET A 130 -20.72 -11.00 6.35
C MET A 130 -22.23 -11.11 6.07
N PRO A 131 -23.05 -11.30 7.11
CA PRO A 131 -24.51 -11.33 6.94
C PRO A 131 -25.00 -10.05 6.24
N GLY A 132 -25.82 -10.22 5.21
CA GLY A 132 -26.40 -9.11 4.45
C GLY A 132 -25.50 -8.52 3.37
N PHE A 133 -24.30 -9.06 3.15
CA PHE A 133 -23.39 -8.62 2.08
C PHE A 133 -23.12 -9.73 1.06
N THR A 134 -23.28 -9.40 -0.21
CA THR A 134 -22.99 -10.25 -1.36
C THR A 134 -21.73 -9.76 -2.07
N GLU A 135 -21.21 -10.54 -3.01
CA GLU A 135 -20.10 -10.11 -3.88
C GLU A 135 -20.44 -8.84 -4.67
N GLU A 136 -21.70 -8.65 -5.05
CA GLU A 136 -22.19 -7.47 -5.76
C GLU A 136 -22.06 -6.22 -4.87
N ASN A 137 -22.45 -6.33 -3.59
CA ASN A 137 -22.27 -5.23 -2.63
C ASN A 137 -20.79 -4.87 -2.43
N VAL A 138 -19.88 -5.85 -2.43
CA VAL A 138 -18.43 -5.59 -2.35
C VAL A 138 -17.94 -4.85 -3.60
N LYS A 139 -18.48 -5.19 -4.77
CA LYS A 139 -18.17 -4.46 -6.01
C LYS A 139 -18.66 -3.02 -5.96
N GLU A 140 -19.91 -2.80 -5.51
CA GLU A 140 -20.46 -1.46 -5.31
C GLU A 140 -19.61 -0.62 -4.36
N LEU A 141 -19.15 -1.20 -3.22
CA LEU A 141 -18.25 -0.54 -2.29
C LEU A 141 -16.92 -0.10 -2.93
N ARG A 142 -16.40 -0.88 -3.88
CA ARG A 142 -15.19 -0.51 -4.64
C ARG A 142 -15.48 0.58 -5.66
N ASP A 143 -16.60 0.49 -6.34
CA ASP A 143 -16.98 1.45 -7.39
C ASP A 143 -17.29 2.84 -6.81
N GLU A 144 -17.82 2.93 -5.59
CA GLU A 144 -18.06 4.21 -4.90
C GLU A 144 -16.79 4.87 -4.34
N ALA A 145 -15.72 4.11 -4.14
CA ALA A 145 -14.48 4.52 -3.48
C ALA A 145 -13.29 4.58 -4.44
N GLN A 146 -13.40 5.43 -5.47
CA GLN A 146 -12.43 5.51 -6.58
C GLN A 146 -11.03 5.96 -6.19
N ARG A 147 -10.85 6.55 -5.01
CA ARG A 147 -9.56 7.05 -4.54
C ARG A 147 -8.86 6.09 -3.57
N GLU A 148 -9.45 4.95 -3.26
CA GLU A 148 -8.82 3.97 -2.36
C GLU A 148 -7.48 3.51 -2.89
N GLY A 149 -6.49 3.48 -2.00
CA GLY A 149 -5.13 3.12 -2.33
C GLY A 149 -4.30 4.20 -3.01
N LEU A 150 -4.89 5.31 -3.49
CA LEU A 150 -4.12 6.43 -4.05
C LEU A 150 -3.44 7.26 -2.96
N GLU A 151 -3.99 7.24 -1.77
CA GLU A 151 -3.46 7.87 -0.56
C GLU A 151 -3.28 6.82 0.54
N GLY A 152 -2.66 7.20 1.65
CA GLY A 152 -2.40 6.30 2.78
C GLY A 152 -0.94 5.95 2.95
N ILE A 153 -0.68 5.03 3.86
CA ILE A 153 0.69 4.64 4.24
C ILE A 153 1.25 3.61 3.26
N SER A 154 2.50 3.84 2.84
CA SER A 154 3.21 2.93 1.95
C SER A 154 3.64 1.64 2.67
N PRO A 155 3.74 0.50 1.96
CA PRO A 155 4.30 -0.73 2.53
C PRO A 155 5.71 -0.53 3.10
N ARG A 156 6.52 0.31 2.46
CA ARG A 156 7.90 0.60 2.88
C ARG A 156 7.97 1.23 4.26
N TYR A 157 7.05 2.13 4.59
CA TYR A 157 7.00 2.71 5.93
C TYR A 157 6.78 1.65 7.01
N ILE A 158 5.90 0.69 6.76
CA ILE A 158 5.65 -0.42 7.69
C ILE A 158 6.88 -1.33 7.80
N GLN A 159 7.54 -1.63 6.69
CA GLN A 159 8.80 -2.41 6.70
C GLN A 159 9.87 -1.72 7.55
N ASP A 160 10.00 -0.40 7.48
CA ASP A 160 10.91 0.36 8.34
C ASP A 160 10.53 0.22 9.83
N LYS A 161 9.24 0.26 10.15
CA LYS A 161 8.77 0.10 11.54
C LYS A 161 8.96 -1.32 12.09
N ILE A 162 8.71 -2.34 11.27
CA ILE A 162 9.03 -3.73 11.62
C ILE A 162 10.54 -3.88 11.85
N SER A 163 11.36 -3.30 10.96
CA SER A 163 12.83 -3.33 11.10
C SER A 163 13.29 -2.64 12.38
N ASN A 164 12.72 -1.49 12.74
CA ASN A 164 13.03 -0.81 14.00
C ASN A 164 12.69 -1.69 15.21
N ALA A 165 11.52 -2.34 15.21
CA ALA A 165 11.14 -3.25 16.27
C ALA A 165 12.09 -4.46 16.37
N LEU A 166 12.62 -4.96 15.24
CA LEU A 166 13.58 -6.07 15.21
C LEU A 166 14.95 -5.70 15.81
N VAL A 167 15.39 -4.44 15.69
CA VAL A 167 16.69 -3.98 16.25
C VAL A 167 16.58 -3.63 17.74
N SER A 168 15.42 -3.80 18.36
CA SER A 168 15.24 -3.59 19.81
C SER A 168 16.02 -4.64 20.63
N ASP A 169 16.18 -4.38 21.92
CA ASP A 169 16.91 -5.26 22.85
C ASP A 169 16.23 -6.62 23.11
N TYR A 170 15.10 -6.89 22.45
CA TYR A 170 14.33 -8.13 22.61
C TYR A 170 14.64 -9.13 21.50
N ASN A 171 14.67 -10.41 21.85
CA ASN A 171 14.86 -11.50 20.89
C ASN A 171 13.58 -11.89 20.13
N TYR A 172 12.52 -11.10 20.25
CA TYR A 172 11.25 -11.33 19.61
C TYR A 172 10.58 -10.01 19.22
N VAL A 173 9.70 -10.06 18.25
CA VAL A 173 8.83 -8.95 17.85
C VAL A 173 7.39 -9.39 17.95
N ASN A 174 6.55 -8.55 18.54
CA ASN A 174 5.11 -8.77 18.66
C ASN A 174 4.32 -7.59 18.07
N PRO A 175 3.00 -7.73 17.87
CA PRO A 175 2.19 -6.68 17.27
C PRO A 175 2.27 -5.34 18.01
N PHE A 176 2.29 -5.34 19.35
CA PHE A 176 2.29 -4.10 20.14
C PHE A 176 3.59 -3.31 19.96
N MET A 177 4.72 -4.00 19.85
CA MET A 177 6.02 -3.34 19.62
C MET A 177 5.99 -2.57 18.31
N VAL A 178 5.50 -3.19 17.21
CA VAL A 178 5.44 -2.53 15.92
C VAL A 178 4.37 -1.42 15.90
N LEU A 179 3.22 -1.61 16.54
CA LEU A 179 2.19 -0.56 16.66
C LEU A 179 2.71 0.67 17.43
N ASN A 180 3.55 0.46 18.46
CA ASN A 180 4.19 1.57 19.16
C ASN A 180 5.19 2.31 18.29
N GLU A 181 6.02 1.58 17.51
CA GLU A 181 6.92 2.18 16.53
C GLU A 181 6.17 2.99 15.46
N ILE A 182 5.00 2.52 15.05
CA ILE A 182 4.12 3.23 14.13
C ILE A 182 3.62 4.53 14.77
N ASP A 183 3.07 4.48 15.98
CA ASP A 183 2.52 5.66 16.67
C ASP A 183 3.59 6.74 16.90
N GLU A 184 4.77 6.33 17.37
CA GLU A 184 5.89 7.25 17.50
C GLU A 184 6.33 7.84 16.16
N GLY A 185 6.41 7.00 15.15
CA GLY A 185 6.79 7.42 13.81
C GLY A 185 5.81 8.40 13.15
N LEU A 186 4.52 8.34 13.48
CA LEU A 186 3.51 9.27 12.98
C LEU A 186 3.81 10.73 13.35
N LYS A 187 4.48 10.98 14.48
CA LYS A 187 4.86 12.34 14.92
C LYS A 187 5.81 13.03 13.94
N HIS A 188 6.62 12.25 13.23
CA HIS A 188 7.71 12.74 12.38
C HIS A 188 7.55 12.36 10.90
N HIS A 189 6.38 11.82 10.51
CA HIS A 189 6.15 11.37 9.14
C HIS A 189 6.03 12.55 8.18
N SER A 190 7.00 12.71 7.29
CA SER A 190 7.14 13.87 6.39
C SER A 190 6.00 14.04 5.38
N LEU A 191 5.29 12.96 5.04
CA LEU A 191 4.18 12.99 4.09
C LEU A 191 2.81 13.28 4.75
N ILE A 192 2.74 13.26 6.08
CA ILE A 192 1.52 13.59 6.83
C ILE A 192 1.62 15.05 7.28
N SER A 193 1.12 15.96 6.44
CA SER A 193 1.14 17.39 6.71
C SER A 193 -0.04 17.89 7.55
N SER A 194 -1.16 17.15 7.56
CA SER A 194 -2.39 17.51 8.29
C SER A 194 -2.46 16.79 9.64
N GLU A 195 -2.76 17.56 10.70
CA GLU A 195 -3.00 17.00 12.03
C GLU A 195 -4.26 16.12 12.06
N GLU A 196 -5.28 16.44 11.25
CA GLU A 196 -6.49 15.62 11.12
C GLU A 196 -6.16 14.22 10.60
N VAL A 197 -5.33 14.13 9.56
CA VAL A 197 -4.89 12.84 9.00
C VAL A 197 -4.07 12.06 10.02
N ARG A 198 -3.21 12.75 10.80
CA ARG A 198 -2.41 12.12 11.85
C ARG A 198 -3.30 11.57 12.96
N GLN A 199 -4.29 12.33 13.37
CA GLN A 199 -5.26 11.90 14.37
C GLN A 199 -6.09 10.70 13.88
N ARG A 200 -6.60 10.76 12.64
CA ARG A 200 -7.29 9.62 12.01
C ARG A 200 -6.42 8.35 12.03
N TYR A 201 -5.14 8.46 11.68
CA TYR A 201 -4.25 7.30 11.67
C TYR A 201 -3.98 6.73 13.05
N ARG A 202 -3.98 7.58 14.11
CA ARG A 202 -3.93 7.11 15.50
C ARG A 202 -5.22 6.41 15.94
N GLU A 203 -6.36 6.92 15.53
CA GLU A 203 -7.64 6.26 15.80
C GLU A 203 -7.69 4.87 15.18
N LEU A 204 -7.16 4.72 13.96
CA LEU A 204 -7.04 3.42 13.31
C LEU A 204 -6.11 2.45 14.07
N LEU A 205 -5.09 2.93 14.80
CA LEU A 205 -4.30 2.06 15.70
C LEU A 205 -5.17 1.44 16.80
N THR A 206 -6.10 2.20 17.34
CA THR A 206 -7.05 1.71 18.35
C THR A 206 -7.98 0.65 17.76
N VAL A 207 -8.49 0.88 16.55
CA VAL A 207 -9.31 -0.10 15.83
C VAL A 207 -8.55 -1.41 15.62
N VAL A 208 -7.30 -1.33 15.17
CA VAL A 208 -6.46 -2.52 14.93
C VAL A 208 -6.12 -3.25 16.23
N LYS A 209 -5.88 -2.54 17.33
CA LYS A 209 -5.68 -3.17 18.66
C LYS A 209 -6.91 -3.95 19.09
N SER A 210 -8.11 -3.41 18.91
CA SER A 210 -9.37 -4.11 19.20
C SER A 210 -9.55 -5.35 18.32
N GLU A 211 -9.27 -5.25 17.03
CA GLU A 211 -9.34 -6.40 16.11
C GLU A 211 -8.34 -7.50 16.51
N TYR A 212 -7.14 -7.12 16.93
CA TYR A 212 -6.15 -8.08 17.41
C TYR A 212 -6.58 -8.76 18.72
N GLU A 213 -7.16 -8.01 19.65
CA GLU A 213 -7.72 -8.59 20.89
C GLU A 213 -8.80 -9.62 20.59
N ASP A 214 -9.67 -9.36 19.62
CA ASP A 214 -10.71 -10.30 19.23
C ASP A 214 -10.13 -11.56 18.57
N ILE A 215 -9.07 -11.43 17.76
CA ILE A 215 -8.34 -12.58 17.22
C ILE A 215 -7.78 -13.45 18.34
N VAL A 216 -7.08 -12.83 19.29
CA VAL A 216 -6.46 -13.55 20.42
C VAL A 216 -7.52 -14.21 21.31
N LYS A 217 -8.61 -13.52 21.63
CA LYS A 217 -9.74 -14.11 22.40
C LYS A 217 -10.30 -15.34 21.73
N ASN A 218 -10.54 -15.26 20.41
CA ASN A 218 -11.07 -16.38 19.64
C ASN A 218 -10.09 -17.57 19.60
N GLU A 219 -8.80 -17.33 19.49
CA GLU A 219 -7.78 -18.39 19.51
C GLU A 219 -7.68 -19.06 20.87
N VAL A 220 -7.66 -18.28 21.95
CA VAL A 220 -7.64 -18.78 23.32
C VAL A 220 -8.91 -19.62 23.60
N GLN A 221 -10.08 -19.14 23.17
CA GLN A 221 -11.33 -19.86 23.34
C GLN A 221 -11.32 -21.20 22.58
N ARG A 222 -10.81 -21.23 21.35
CA ARG A 222 -10.66 -22.47 20.58
C ARG A 222 -9.67 -23.43 21.22
N ALA A 223 -8.57 -22.94 21.77
CA ALA A 223 -7.60 -23.79 22.46
C ALA A 223 -8.20 -24.44 23.70
N ILE A 224 -8.97 -23.68 24.51
CA ILE A 224 -9.66 -24.20 25.69
C ILE A 224 -10.70 -25.24 25.27
N SER A 225 -11.54 -24.95 24.26
CA SER A 225 -12.58 -25.91 23.82
C SER A 225 -12.00 -27.19 23.19
N ALA A 226 -10.83 -27.13 22.57
CA ALA A 226 -10.16 -28.30 22.03
C ALA A 226 -9.58 -29.21 23.13
N ASP A 227 -9.19 -28.67 24.27
CA ASP A 227 -8.73 -29.46 25.43
C ASP A 227 -9.92 -30.14 26.19
N GLU A 228 -11.14 -29.62 26.07
CA GLU A 228 -12.33 -30.24 26.67
C GLU A 228 -12.83 -31.47 25.88
N GLU A 229 -12.47 -31.61 24.59
CA GLU A 229 -12.83 -32.73 23.74
C GLU A 229 -11.77 -33.86 23.72
N ALA A 230 -10.64 -33.72 24.40
CA ALA A 230 -9.54 -34.68 24.48
C ALA A 230 -9.54 -35.44 25.81
#